data_fbfdd57b2494d6f4867d9e64c1451b4d
#
_entry.id   fbfdd57b2494d6f4867d9e64c1451b4d
#
_cell.length_a   1.000
_cell.length_b   1.000
_cell.length_c   1.000
_cell.angle_alpha   90.00
_cell.angle_beta   90.00
_cell.angle_gamma   90.00
#
_symmetry.space_group_name_H-M   'P 1'
#
loop_
_entity.id
_entity.type
_entity.pdbx_description
1 polymer ?
#
loop_
_entity_poly.entity_id
_entity_poly.type
_entity_poly.pdbx_seq_one_letter_code
_entity_poly.pdbx_strand_id
1 'polypeptide(L)'
;MKIHSIKFLRINQFFALLIIGALICMLTTACQAAIKPARANLAYITNQGEDSVSVIDTSTNQVTSTIKVGKAPVGVAVSAKLNRAYISNVESQEISVINTQNSTVVETIKIKGSPVGLVLSPDSKTLYVADWFDNRVLAISTSEDHTTSEVSVGDAPAGMVVSPNNKWLYIANRDSNDIAVIDTATLTIKKRIPVGKHPFGLALSRTGLWLVSVNVKEDTVSIINTKTNAQYKVKVGYHPYCAALSLDEKNLYVSNTQDDSITVINMSARKAIATINVGNTPEGISLDNANNRAYVANWGSNSVSVIDTATNQILTTIKTGDKSRAFGQFVLVR
;
A
#
# COMPACT_ATOMS: atom_id res chain seq x y z
N MET A 1 14.21 -31.02 -83.70
CA MET A 1 14.52 -31.58 -82.39
C MET A 1 15.15 -30.50 -81.53
N LYS A 2 14.39 -29.70 -80.74
CA LYS A 2 14.84 -28.71 -79.73
C LYS A 2 13.67 -27.74 -79.41
N ILE A 3 12.56 -28.20 -78.83
CA ILE A 3 11.51 -27.30 -78.29
C ILE A 3 10.91 -27.83 -76.96
N HIS A 4 11.35 -28.99 -76.43
CA HIS A 4 10.74 -29.56 -75.23
C HIS A 4 11.50 -29.31 -73.89
N SER A 5 12.68 -28.69 -73.94
CA SER A 5 13.52 -28.53 -72.75
C SER A 5 13.27 -27.25 -71.95
N ILE A 6 12.60 -26.23 -72.47
CA ILE A 6 12.48 -24.92 -71.81
C ILE A 6 11.20 -24.79 -70.95
N LYS A 7 10.20 -25.61 -71.19
CA LYS A 7 8.95 -25.58 -70.37
C LYS A 7 9.05 -26.25 -68.99
N PHE A 8 9.92 -27.22 -68.84
CA PHE A 8 10.08 -27.94 -67.55
C PHE A 8 10.86 -27.14 -66.52
N LEU A 9 11.77 -26.26 -66.91
CA LEU A 9 12.58 -25.45 -65.99
C LEU A 9 11.78 -24.31 -65.37
N ARG A 10 10.77 -23.76 -66.05
CA ARG A 10 9.95 -22.67 -65.52
C ARG A 10 8.89 -23.11 -64.50
N ILE A 11 8.41 -24.37 -64.58
CA ILE A 11 7.43 -24.90 -63.66
C ILE A 11 8.08 -25.20 -62.30
N ASN A 12 9.33 -25.66 -62.25
CA ASN A 12 10.06 -25.93 -61.00
C ASN A 12 10.46 -24.64 -60.27
N GLN A 13 10.71 -23.52 -60.94
CA GLN A 13 11.00 -22.25 -60.27
C GLN A 13 9.75 -21.61 -59.63
N PHE A 14 8.57 -21.76 -60.24
CA PHE A 14 7.32 -21.30 -59.64
C PHE A 14 6.91 -22.08 -58.43
N PHE A 15 7.12 -23.40 -58.39
CA PHE A 15 6.87 -24.22 -57.21
C PHE A 15 7.89 -23.94 -56.10
N ALA A 16 9.14 -23.70 -56.38
CA ALA A 16 10.17 -23.34 -55.36
C ALA A 16 9.89 -21.96 -54.73
N LEU A 17 9.41 -20.99 -55.52
CA LEU A 17 9.03 -19.67 -55.00
C LEU A 17 7.75 -19.73 -54.12
N LEU A 18 6.79 -20.56 -54.43
CA LEU A 18 5.57 -20.76 -53.60
C LEU A 18 5.87 -21.47 -52.29
N ILE A 19 6.79 -22.44 -52.25
CA ILE A 19 7.20 -23.13 -51.04
C ILE A 19 8.00 -22.20 -50.13
N ILE A 20 8.91 -21.36 -50.66
CA ILE A 20 9.67 -20.39 -49.90
C ILE A 20 8.74 -19.27 -49.35
N GLY A 21 7.75 -18.82 -50.13
CA GLY A 21 6.74 -17.86 -49.66
C GLY A 21 5.86 -18.40 -48.56
N ALA A 22 5.47 -19.67 -48.59
CA ALA A 22 4.69 -20.34 -47.53
C ALA A 22 5.52 -20.57 -46.29
N LEU A 23 6.82 -20.91 -46.38
CA LEU A 23 7.71 -21.04 -45.22
C LEU A 23 8.02 -19.69 -44.55
N ILE A 24 8.16 -18.62 -45.29
CA ILE A 24 8.37 -17.28 -44.70
C ILE A 24 7.08 -16.81 -44.01
N CYS A 25 5.90 -17.11 -44.57
CA CYS A 25 4.62 -16.77 -43.93
C CYS A 25 4.36 -17.60 -42.65
N MET A 26 4.83 -18.84 -42.56
CA MET A 26 4.74 -19.66 -41.34
C MET A 26 5.77 -19.26 -40.26
N LEU A 27 6.90 -18.71 -40.62
CA LEU A 27 7.91 -18.21 -39.69
C LEU A 27 7.57 -16.85 -39.07
N THR A 28 6.72 -16.04 -39.71
CA THR A 28 6.28 -14.75 -39.18
C THR A 28 5.07 -14.87 -38.23
N THR A 29 4.33 -15.99 -38.26
CA THR A 29 3.20 -16.24 -37.33
C THR A 29 3.61 -16.94 -36.03
N ALA A 30 4.85 -17.41 -35.89
CA ALA A 30 5.30 -18.19 -34.73
C ALA A 30 5.97 -17.38 -33.62
N CYS A 31 6.06 -16.05 -33.69
CA CYS A 31 6.75 -15.26 -32.66
C CYS A 31 6.03 -13.96 -32.28
N GLN A 32 4.69 -14.01 -32.20
CA GLN A 32 3.96 -13.12 -31.32
C GLN A 32 3.55 -13.92 -30.08
N ALA A 33 4.54 -14.26 -29.25
CA ALA A 33 4.24 -14.44 -27.84
C ALA A 33 3.60 -13.12 -27.41
N ALA A 34 2.29 -13.13 -27.20
CA ALA A 34 1.55 -11.97 -26.71
C ALA A 34 2.26 -11.56 -25.41
N ILE A 35 3.00 -10.45 -25.46
CA ILE A 35 3.53 -9.81 -24.27
C ILE A 35 2.28 -9.51 -23.47
N LYS A 36 2.03 -10.34 -22.45
CA LYS A 36 0.92 -10.14 -21.54
C LYS A 36 1.13 -8.75 -20.95
N PRO A 37 0.23 -7.77 -21.19
CA PRO A 37 0.46 -6.42 -20.71
C PRO A 37 0.77 -6.50 -19.23
N ALA A 38 1.83 -5.80 -18.80
CA ALA A 38 2.16 -5.70 -17.39
C ALA A 38 0.88 -5.26 -16.65
N ARG A 39 0.48 -6.02 -15.63
CA ARG A 39 -0.72 -5.65 -14.87
C ARG A 39 -0.46 -4.31 -14.19
N ALA A 40 -1.39 -3.38 -14.33
CA ALA A 40 -1.33 -2.09 -13.67
C ALA A 40 -1.26 -2.27 -12.13
N ASN A 41 -0.51 -1.38 -11.47
CA ASN A 41 -0.59 -1.23 -10.03
C ASN A 41 -1.99 -0.74 -9.65
N LEU A 42 -2.48 -1.12 -8.49
CA LEU A 42 -3.81 -0.76 -8.02
C LEU A 42 -3.73 -0.06 -6.66
N ALA A 43 -4.60 0.93 -6.43
CA ALA A 43 -4.80 1.49 -5.11
C ALA A 43 -6.20 1.14 -4.58
N TYR A 44 -6.27 0.71 -3.32
CA TYR A 44 -7.49 0.29 -2.64
C TYR A 44 -7.87 1.34 -1.61
N ILE A 45 -8.93 2.10 -1.87
CA ILE A 45 -9.38 3.21 -1.04
C ILE A 45 -10.65 2.81 -0.31
N THR A 46 -10.62 2.77 1.02
CA THR A 46 -11.80 2.50 1.83
C THR A 46 -12.72 3.72 1.83
N ASN A 47 -14.00 3.51 1.57
CA ASN A 47 -15.05 4.52 1.62
C ASN A 47 -15.89 4.24 2.86
N GLN A 48 -15.52 4.85 3.98
CA GLN A 48 -16.06 4.52 5.30
C GLN A 48 -17.58 4.79 5.40
N GLY A 49 -18.07 5.83 4.73
CA GLY A 49 -19.49 6.22 4.74
C GLY A 49 -20.39 5.38 3.82
N GLU A 50 -19.81 4.52 2.97
CA GLU A 50 -20.54 3.70 1.98
C GLU A 50 -20.33 2.20 2.14
N ASP A 51 -19.56 1.76 3.15
CA ASP A 51 -19.21 0.34 3.34
C ASP A 51 -18.63 -0.29 2.07
N SER A 52 -17.69 0.42 1.44
CA SER A 52 -17.14 0.00 0.15
C SER A 52 -15.64 0.31 0.02
N VAL A 53 -15.02 -0.23 -1.02
CA VAL A 53 -13.65 0.06 -1.43
C VAL A 53 -13.63 0.46 -2.89
N SER A 54 -13.09 1.64 -3.19
CA SER A 54 -12.78 2.06 -4.57
C SER A 54 -11.43 1.49 -5.00
N VAL A 55 -11.37 0.83 -6.15
CA VAL A 55 -10.14 0.32 -6.74
C VAL A 55 -9.72 1.25 -7.87
N ILE A 56 -8.53 1.84 -7.73
CA ILE A 56 -7.96 2.78 -8.70
C ILE A 56 -6.84 2.09 -9.46
N ASP A 57 -6.89 2.13 -10.79
CA ASP A 57 -5.77 1.80 -11.65
C ASP A 57 -4.79 2.98 -11.65
N THR A 58 -3.55 2.76 -11.13
CA THR A 58 -2.58 3.84 -10.98
C THR A 58 -1.94 4.28 -12.31
N SER A 59 -2.09 3.50 -13.37
CA SER A 59 -1.61 3.88 -14.70
C SER A 59 -2.50 4.90 -15.39
N THR A 60 -3.82 4.81 -15.13
CA THR A 60 -4.84 5.69 -15.72
C THR A 60 -5.37 6.73 -14.74
N ASN A 61 -5.15 6.54 -13.42
CA ASN A 61 -5.76 7.31 -12.33
C ASN A 61 -7.30 7.29 -12.38
N GLN A 62 -7.88 6.15 -12.74
CA GLN A 62 -9.33 5.97 -12.81
C GLN A 62 -9.80 4.92 -11.81
N VAL A 63 -10.97 5.14 -11.21
CA VAL A 63 -11.67 4.10 -10.45
C VAL A 63 -12.18 3.05 -11.42
N THR A 64 -11.69 1.82 -11.29
CA THR A 64 -12.06 0.69 -12.17
C THR A 64 -13.16 -0.16 -11.57
N SER A 65 -13.32 -0.16 -10.26
CA SER A 65 -14.40 -0.88 -9.56
C SER A 65 -14.65 -0.31 -8.17
N THR A 66 -15.87 -0.52 -7.66
CA THR A 66 -16.25 -0.27 -6.28
C THR A 66 -16.76 -1.59 -5.70
N ILE A 67 -16.15 -2.03 -4.60
CA ILE A 67 -16.39 -3.35 -3.99
C ILE A 67 -17.10 -3.13 -2.66
N LYS A 68 -18.27 -3.74 -2.45
CA LYS A 68 -18.92 -3.75 -1.14
C LYS A 68 -18.14 -4.64 -0.18
N VAL A 69 -17.96 -4.15 1.06
CA VAL A 69 -17.24 -4.82 2.16
C VAL A 69 -18.08 -4.76 3.45
N GLY A 70 -17.50 -5.02 4.58
CA GLY A 70 -18.17 -4.87 5.87
C GLY A 70 -18.34 -3.39 6.26
N LYS A 71 -18.93 -3.13 7.44
CA LYS A 71 -19.29 -1.78 7.89
C LYS A 71 -18.10 -0.99 8.41
N ALA A 72 -18.08 0.29 8.03
CA ALA A 72 -17.06 1.27 8.39
C ALA A 72 -15.63 0.80 8.07
N PRO A 73 -15.27 0.57 6.79
CA PRO A 73 -13.95 0.13 6.39
C PRO A 73 -12.90 1.22 6.65
N VAL A 74 -11.74 0.83 7.20
CA VAL A 74 -10.65 1.74 7.61
C VAL A 74 -9.29 1.30 7.09
N GLY A 75 -8.75 0.19 7.62
CA GLY A 75 -7.41 -0.28 7.35
C GLY A 75 -7.30 -1.07 6.06
N VAL A 76 -6.15 -0.95 5.41
CA VAL A 76 -5.83 -1.68 4.17
C VAL A 76 -4.44 -2.29 4.28
N ALA A 77 -4.31 -3.56 3.90
CA ALA A 77 -3.03 -4.22 3.66
C ALA A 77 -3.09 -5.01 2.37
N VAL A 78 -2.09 -4.86 1.49
CA VAL A 78 -2.09 -5.49 0.16
C VAL A 78 -0.90 -6.44 -0.02
N SER A 79 -1.11 -7.53 -0.75
CA SER A 79 -0.07 -8.49 -1.13
C SER A 79 -0.18 -8.88 -2.60
N ALA A 80 0.82 -8.50 -3.39
CA ALA A 80 0.95 -8.98 -4.77
C ALA A 80 1.22 -10.50 -4.80
N LYS A 81 1.98 -11.01 -3.84
CA LYS A 81 2.32 -12.45 -3.73
C LYS A 81 1.08 -13.33 -3.56
N LEU A 82 0.12 -12.90 -2.72
CA LEU A 82 -1.11 -13.64 -2.47
C LEU A 82 -2.23 -13.28 -3.45
N ASN A 83 -2.08 -12.20 -4.24
CA ASN A 83 -3.16 -11.55 -4.98
C ASN A 83 -4.34 -11.19 -4.07
N ARG A 84 -4.06 -10.59 -2.91
CA ARG A 84 -5.05 -10.24 -1.89
C ARG A 84 -4.91 -8.79 -1.43
N ALA A 85 -6.05 -8.18 -1.12
CA ALA A 85 -6.15 -6.98 -0.31
C ALA A 85 -7.04 -7.30 0.90
N TYR A 86 -6.59 -6.91 2.08
CA TYR A 86 -7.27 -7.10 3.37
C TYR A 86 -7.80 -5.76 3.82
N ILE A 87 -9.08 -5.72 4.19
CA ILE A 87 -9.79 -4.50 4.58
C ILE A 87 -10.37 -4.70 5.98
N SER A 88 -9.97 -3.89 6.94
CA SER A 88 -10.59 -3.92 8.27
C SER A 88 -11.91 -3.16 8.26
N ASN A 89 -12.97 -3.79 8.77
CA ASN A 89 -14.31 -3.23 8.89
C ASN A 89 -14.65 -3.10 10.37
N VAL A 90 -14.49 -1.89 10.91
CA VAL A 90 -14.46 -1.65 12.36
C VAL A 90 -15.80 -1.96 13.01
N GLU A 91 -16.92 -1.51 12.41
CA GLU A 91 -18.25 -1.70 13.00
C GLU A 91 -18.80 -3.11 12.81
N SER A 92 -18.47 -3.80 11.72
CA SER A 92 -18.88 -5.20 11.53
C SER A 92 -17.90 -6.21 12.14
N GLN A 93 -16.80 -5.74 12.75
CA GLN A 93 -15.82 -6.56 13.47
C GLN A 93 -15.28 -7.70 12.62
N GLU A 94 -14.82 -7.37 11.41
CA GLU A 94 -14.35 -8.36 10.45
C GLU A 94 -13.29 -7.78 9.51
N ILE A 95 -12.61 -8.66 8.79
CA ILE A 95 -11.71 -8.31 7.70
C ILE A 95 -12.26 -8.90 6.42
N SER A 96 -12.55 -8.05 5.43
CA SER A 96 -12.88 -8.51 4.07
C SER A 96 -11.59 -8.81 3.32
N VAL A 97 -11.51 -9.99 2.69
CA VAL A 97 -10.38 -10.41 1.85
C VAL A 97 -10.79 -10.30 0.39
N ILE A 98 -10.15 -9.40 -0.34
CA ILE A 98 -10.44 -9.13 -1.74
C ILE A 98 -9.41 -9.85 -2.63
N ASN A 99 -9.89 -10.57 -3.64
CA ASN A 99 -9.03 -11.05 -4.72
C ASN A 99 -8.71 -9.89 -5.67
N THR A 100 -7.42 -9.53 -5.77
CA THR A 100 -6.97 -8.38 -6.56
C THR A 100 -6.96 -8.62 -8.07
N GLN A 101 -7.21 -9.84 -8.53
CA GLN A 101 -7.23 -10.16 -9.96
C GLN A 101 -8.59 -9.90 -10.60
N ASN A 102 -9.66 -10.07 -9.83
CA ASN A 102 -11.04 -9.93 -10.29
C ASN A 102 -11.88 -8.95 -9.46
N SER A 103 -11.28 -8.29 -8.45
CA SER A 103 -11.92 -7.28 -7.60
C SER A 103 -13.19 -7.80 -6.89
N THR A 104 -13.14 -9.01 -6.34
CA THR A 104 -14.24 -9.60 -5.58
C THR A 104 -13.82 -9.94 -4.15
N VAL A 105 -14.73 -9.79 -3.19
CA VAL A 105 -14.55 -10.35 -1.85
C VAL A 105 -14.63 -11.87 -1.95
N VAL A 106 -13.58 -12.55 -1.52
CA VAL A 106 -13.49 -14.02 -1.57
C VAL A 106 -13.62 -14.65 -0.20
N GLU A 107 -13.48 -13.85 0.85
CA GLU A 107 -13.50 -14.33 2.21
C GLU A 107 -13.80 -13.20 3.20
N THR A 108 -14.32 -13.55 4.37
CA THR A 108 -14.52 -12.65 5.50
C THR A 108 -14.01 -13.32 6.77
N ILE A 109 -13.00 -12.70 7.41
CA ILE A 109 -12.41 -13.18 8.66
C ILE A 109 -13.07 -12.43 9.80
N LYS A 110 -13.79 -13.12 10.68
CA LYS A 110 -14.41 -12.51 11.86
C LYS A 110 -13.37 -12.18 12.91
N ILE A 111 -13.43 -10.97 13.44
CA ILE A 111 -12.56 -10.46 14.49
C ILE A 111 -13.41 -10.15 15.72
N LYS A 112 -13.03 -10.74 16.85
CA LYS A 112 -13.66 -10.36 18.11
C LYS A 112 -12.95 -9.12 18.65
N GLY A 113 -13.45 -7.94 18.34
CA GLY A 113 -12.82 -6.65 18.70
C GLY A 113 -13.00 -5.58 17.62
N SER A 114 -12.21 -4.52 17.68
CA SER A 114 -12.29 -3.37 16.76
C SER A 114 -11.03 -3.28 15.90
N PRO A 115 -10.98 -3.95 14.74
CA PRO A 115 -9.81 -3.94 13.87
C PRO A 115 -9.65 -2.56 13.20
N VAL A 116 -8.56 -1.84 13.48
CA VAL A 116 -8.26 -0.54 12.89
C VAL A 116 -7.08 -0.64 11.93
N GLY A 117 -5.87 -0.83 12.44
CA GLY A 117 -4.67 -0.93 11.63
C GLY A 117 -4.44 -2.35 11.12
N LEU A 118 -3.97 -2.46 9.88
CA LEU A 118 -3.56 -3.72 9.26
C LEU A 118 -2.14 -3.61 8.72
N VAL A 119 -1.34 -4.65 8.89
CA VAL A 119 -0.07 -4.80 8.18
C VAL A 119 0.22 -6.28 7.90
N LEU A 120 0.72 -6.58 6.71
CA LEU A 120 1.21 -7.91 6.36
C LEU A 120 2.70 -8.05 6.70
N SER A 121 3.09 -9.23 7.15
CA SER A 121 4.50 -9.60 7.21
C SER A 121 5.13 -9.56 5.80
N PRO A 122 6.44 -9.23 5.66
CA PRO A 122 7.12 -9.17 4.37
C PRO A 122 7.03 -10.47 3.55
N ASP A 123 6.96 -11.63 4.21
CA ASP A 123 6.75 -12.92 3.56
C ASP A 123 5.28 -13.22 3.23
N SER A 124 4.37 -12.31 3.62
CA SER A 124 2.91 -12.40 3.45
C SER A 124 2.28 -13.61 4.14
N LYS A 125 2.88 -14.19 5.18
CA LYS A 125 2.34 -15.33 5.92
C LYS A 125 1.48 -14.94 7.12
N THR A 126 1.65 -13.73 7.62
CA THR A 126 0.95 -13.24 8.81
C THR A 126 0.34 -11.87 8.53
N LEU A 127 -0.94 -11.73 8.84
CA LEU A 127 -1.64 -10.45 8.90
C LEU A 127 -1.70 -10.01 10.36
N TYR A 128 -1.09 -8.87 10.69
CA TYR A 128 -1.20 -8.25 12.00
C TYR A 128 -2.35 -7.25 11.99
N VAL A 129 -3.15 -7.29 13.06
CA VAL A 129 -4.34 -6.45 13.23
C VAL A 129 -4.26 -5.73 14.55
N ALA A 130 -4.31 -4.40 14.53
CA ALA A 130 -4.43 -3.58 15.73
C ALA A 130 -5.89 -3.56 16.20
N ASP A 131 -6.14 -4.11 17.36
CA ASP A 131 -7.44 -4.08 18.04
C ASP A 131 -7.46 -2.90 19.02
N TRP A 132 -8.12 -1.83 18.57
CA TRP A 132 -8.07 -0.52 19.21
C TRP A 132 -8.60 -0.50 20.66
N PHE A 133 -9.73 -1.14 20.92
CA PHE A 133 -10.37 -1.08 22.23
C PHE A 133 -9.87 -2.16 23.19
N ASP A 134 -9.42 -3.31 22.67
CA ASP A 134 -8.93 -4.40 23.51
C ASP A 134 -7.42 -4.30 23.78
N ASN A 135 -6.75 -3.22 23.32
CA ASN A 135 -5.33 -2.94 23.58
C ASN A 135 -4.40 -4.10 23.24
N ARG A 136 -4.64 -4.75 22.10
CA ARG A 136 -3.87 -5.91 21.64
C ARG A 136 -3.58 -5.86 20.15
N VAL A 137 -2.65 -6.70 19.74
CA VAL A 137 -2.40 -7.05 18.34
C VAL A 137 -2.75 -8.51 18.14
N LEU A 138 -3.55 -8.77 17.10
CA LEU A 138 -3.79 -10.13 16.63
C LEU A 138 -2.78 -10.43 15.51
N ALA A 139 -2.19 -11.63 15.54
CA ALA A 139 -1.37 -12.20 14.49
C ALA A 139 -2.14 -13.36 13.85
N ILE A 140 -2.65 -13.15 12.64
CA ILE A 140 -3.53 -14.08 11.93
C ILE A 140 -2.74 -14.71 10.79
N SER A 141 -2.72 -16.04 10.72
CA SER A 141 -2.16 -16.75 9.58
C SER A 141 -2.94 -16.40 8.29
N THR A 142 -2.24 -16.17 7.19
CA THR A 142 -2.86 -15.94 5.88
C THR A 142 -3.21 -17.24 5.15
N SER A 143 -2.91 -18.41 5.75
CA SER A 143 -3.39 -19.71 5.29
C SER A 143 -4.88 -19.91 5.63
N GLU A 144 -5.52 -20.88 5.00
CA GLU A 144 -6.97 -21.13 5.09
C GLU A 144 -7.48 -21.40 6.52
N ASP A 145 -6.62 -21.84 7.44
CA ASP A 145 -6.97 -22.12 8.84
C ASP A 145 -7.07 -20.87 9.71
N HIS A 146 -6.55 -19.74 9.27
CA HIS A 146 -6.50 -18.46 10.00
C HIS A 146 -6.13 -18.59 11.48
N THR A 147 -5.20 -19.49 11.78
CA THR A 147 -4.69 -19.61 13.15
C THR A 147 -4.31 -18.24 13.69
N THR A 148 -4.88 -17.89 14.85
CA THR A 148 -4.72 -16.56 15.44
C THR A 148 -4.00 -16.67 16.79
N SER A 149 -3.00 -15.81 16.96
CA SER A 149 -2.34 -15.56 18.24
C SER A 149 -2.46 -14.08 18.57
N GLU A 150 -2.27 -13.69 19.83
CA GLU A 150 -2.41 -12.30 20.25
C GLU A 150 -1.32 -11.88 21.23
N VAL A 151 -1.09 -10.58 21.31
CA VAL A 151 -0.21 -9.95 22.31
C VAL A 151 -0.83 -8.65 22.79
N SER A 152 -0.94 -8.49 24.12
CA SER A 152 -1.35 -7.23 24.72
C SER A 152 -0.26 -6.18 24.54
N VAL A 153 -0.68 -4.95 24.19
CA VAL A 153 0.23 -3.83 23.90
C VAL A 153 -0.08 -2.63 24.79
N GLY A 154 0.13 -1.41 24.32
CA GLY A 154 -0.31 -0.19 25.02
C GLY A 154 -1.72 0.21 24.61
N ASP A 155 -2.17 1.37 25.15
CA ASP A 155 -3.53 1.83 24.98
C ASP A 155 -3.77 2.39 23.55
N ALA A 156 -4.92 2.03 22.97
CA ALA A 156 -5.37 2.44 21.65
C ALA A 156 -4.33 2.19 20.54
N PRO A 157 -3.94 0.93 20.29
CA PRO A 157 -2.97 0.59 19.25
C PRO A 157 -3.52 0.93 17.86
N ALA A 158 -2.70 1.57 17.02
CA ALA A 158 -3.13 2.10 15.71
C ALA A 158 -2.25 1.63 14.55
N GLY A 159 -1.28 2.44 14.16
CA GLY A 159 -0.38 2.16 13.04
C GLY A 159 0.65 1.10 13.36
N MET A 160 0.91 0.24 12.40
CA MET A 160 1.89 -0.85 12.51
C MET A 160 2.78 -0.93 11.29
N VAL A 161 4.03 -1.33 11.50
CA VAL A 161 4.96 -1.68 10.42
C VAL A 161 5.81 -2.88 10.84
N VAL A 162 6.15 -3.75 9.88
CA VAL A 162 7.01 -4.93 10.09
C VAL A 162 8.38 -4.69 9.50
N SER A 163 9.43 -5.04 10.22
CA SER A 163 10.80 -4.93 9.71
C SER A 163 11.03 -5.81 8.46
N PRO A 164 11.88 -5.38 7.50
CA PRO A 164 12.09 -6.11 6.25
C PRO A 164 12.61 -7.55 6.43
N ASN A 165 13.29 -7.82 7.55
CA ASN A 165 13.77 -9.16 7.91
C ASN A 165 12.73 -10.00 8.66
N ASN A 166 11.48 -9.53 8.73
CA ASN A 166 10.36 -10.17 9.43
C ASN A 166 10.58 -10.43 10.92
N LYS A 167 11.53 -9.73 11.57
CA LYS A 167 11.87 -9.99 12.98
C LYS A 167 11.11 -9.13 13.97
N TRP A 168 10.79 -7.88 13.57
CA TRP A 168 10.21 -6.89 14.46
C TRP A 168 8.90 -6.35 13.91
N LEU A 169 7.88 -6.34 14.76
CA LEU A 169 6.66 -5.58 14.56
C LEU A 169 6.72 -4.35 15.46
N TYR A 170 6.51 -3.17 14.87
CA TYR A 170 6.39 -1.91 15.57
C TYR A 170 4.93 -1.49 15.57
N ILE A 171 4.42 -1.08 16.72
CA ILE A 171 3.04 -0.59 16.85
C ILE A 171 2.99 0.70 17.65
N ALA A 172 2.30 1.71 17.12
CA ALA A 172 2.00 2.94 17.82
C ALA A 172 0.86 2.73 18.83
N ASN A 173 1.14 2.95 20.10
CA ASN A 173 0.16 2.94 21.18
C ASN A 173 -0.23 4.40 21.44
N ARG A 174 -1.34 4.83 20.85
CA ARG A 174 -1.75 6.23 20.79
C ARG A 174 -1.82 6.90 22.15
N ASP A 175 -2.53 6.27 23.07
CA ASP A 175 -2.80 6.87 24.38
C ASP A 175 -1.71 6.57 25.42
N SER A 176 -0.83 5.61 25.14
CA SER A 176 0.41 5.38 25.91
C SER A 176 1.58 6.26 25.47
N ASN A 177 1.52 6.98 24.36
CA ASN A 177 2.56 7.83 23.79
C ASN A 177 3.89 7.10 23.54
N ASP A 178 3.83 5.85 23.12
CA ASP A 178 5.00 5.03 22.82
C ASP A 178 4.79 4.16 21.58
N ILE A 179 5.89 3.53 21.14
CA ILE A 179 5.89 2.45 20.16
C ILE A 179 6.32 1.18 20.88
N ALA A 180 5.47 0.13 20.87
CA ALA A 180 5.91 -1.18 21.28
C ALA A 180 6.69 -1.87 20.15
N VAL A 181 7.79 -2.52 20.50
CA VAL A 181 8.62 -3.34 19.60
C VAL A 181 8.43 -4.80 19.98
N ILE A 182 7.81 -5.56 19.10
CA ILE A 182 7.40 -6.94 19.31
C ILE A 182 8.29 -7.86 18.47
N ASP A 183 8.79 -8.92 19.07
CA ASP A 183 9.45 -10.02 18.38
C ASP A 183 8.38 -10.86 17.68
N THR A 184 8.44 -10.96 16.37
CA THR A 184 7.39 -11.62 15.57
C THR A 184 7.36 -13.14 15.76
N ALA A 185 8.49 -13.75 16.12
CA ALA A 185 8.57 -15.20 16.30
C ALA A 185 7.98 -15.65 17.63
N THR A 186 8.09 -14.80 18.69
CA THR A 186 7.63 -15.13 20.04
C THR A 186 6.39 -14.35 20.46
N LEU A 187 5.97 -13.35 19.68
CA LEU A 187 4.89 -12.39 19.99
C LEU A 187 5.07 -11.75 21.38
N THR A 188 6.30 -11.39 21.73
CA THR A 188 6.62 -10.74 23.01
C THR A 188 7.17 -9.33 22.80
N ILE A 189 6.73 -8.40 23.65
CA ILE A 189 7.27 -7.04 23.67
C ILE A 189 8.71 -7.09 24.18
N LYS A 190 9.64 -6.60 23.37
CA LYS A 190 11.06 -6.51 23.73
C LYS A 190 11.42 -5.16 24.33
N LYS A 191 10.77 -4.10 23.89
CA LYS A 191 10.96 -2.75 24.42
C LYS A 191 9.80 -1.85 24.03
N ARG A 192 9.71 -0.70 24.72
CA ARG A 192 8.86 0.44 24.36
C ARG A 192 9.74 1.64 24.04
N ILE A 193 9.42 2.39 23.01
CA ILE A 193 10.14 3.60 22.58
C ILE A 193 9.22 4.77 22.82
N PRO A 194 9.49 5.65 23.81
CA PRO A 194 8.72 6.88 23.99
C PRO A 194 8.85 7.77 22.77
N VAL A 195 7.73 8.38 22.33
CA VAL A 195 7.67 9.30 21.18
C VAL A 195 6.89 10.57 21.55
N GLY A 196 6.33 11.27 20.59
CA GLY A 196 5.47 12.41 20.87
C GLY A 196 4.06 12.00 21.27
N LYS A 197 3.19 12.99 21.52
CA LYS A 197 1.83 12.77 22.01
C LYS A 197 0.92 12.21 20.92
N HIS A 198 0.16 11.21 21.29
CA HIS A 198 -0.79 10.49 20.45
C HIS A 198 -0.15 10.02 19.13
N PRO A 199 0.85 9.11 19.16
CA PRO A 199 1.39 8.51 17.95
C PRO A 199 0.29 7.71 17.23
N PHE A 200 0.19 7.87 15.90
CA PHE A 200 -0.85 7.19 15.12
C PHE A 200 -0.27 6.43 13.94
N GLY A 201 0.04 7.10 12.83
CA GLY A 201 0.67 6.48 11.68
C GLY A 201 2.15 6.16 11.92
N LEU A 202 2.58 5.01 11.44
CA LEU A 202 4.00 4.62 11.39
C LEU A 202 4.45 4.45 9.95
N ALA A 203 5.72 4.76 9.69
CA ALA A 203 6.41 4.38 8.46
C ALA A 203 7.77 3.78 8.80
N LEU A 204 8.23 2.84 7.99
CA LEU A 204 9.54 2.21 8.17
C LEU A 204 10.30 2.26 6.84
N SER A 205 11.57 2.63 6.89
CA SER A 205 12.42 2.64 5.72
C SER A 205 12.63 1.22 5.16
N ARG A 206 12.89 1.13 3.86
CA ARG A 206 13.16 -0.14 3.18
C ARG A 206 14.33 -0.91 3.79
N THR A 207 15.34 -0.19 4.30
CA THR A 207 16.46 -0.79 5.02
C THR A 207 16.11 -1.21 6.45
N GLY A 208 14.96 -0.80 6.98
CA GLY A 208 14.56 -0.99 8.37
C GLY A 208 15.31 -0.11 9.36
N LEU A 209 16.17 0.81 8.87
CA LEU A 209 16.99 1.67 9.73
C LEU A 209 16.23 2.82 10.35
N TRP A 210 15.26 3.40 9.63
CA TRP A 210 14.51 4.56 10.06
C TRP A 210 13.06 4.19 10.31
N LEU A 211 12.62 4.34 11.55
CA LEU A 211 11.23 4.24 11.98
C LEU A 211 10.69 5.65 12.19
N VAL A 212 9.52 5.94 11.64
CA VAL A 212 8.84 7.21 11.78
C VAL A 212 7.55 7.01 12.56
N SER A 213 7.30 7.87 13.54
CA SER A 213 6.04 7.99 14.27
C SER A 213 5.42 9.36 14.02
N VAL A 214 4.17 9.38 13.63
CA VAL A 214 3.39 10.63 13.47
C VAL A 214 2.73 10.95 14.80
N ASN A 215 3.05 12.12 15.39
CA ASN A 215 2.61 12.53 16.73
C ASN A 215 1.47 13.55 16.61
N VAL A 216 0.24 13.07 16.62
CA VAL A 216 -0.98 13.82 16.26
C VAL A 216 -1.21 15.06 17.12
N LYS A 217 -0.93 15.00 18.43
CA LYS A 217 -1.17 16.09 19.39
C LYS A 217 0.07 16.98 19.64
N GLU A 218 1.13 16.79 18.87
CA GLU A 218 2.33 17.66 18.94
C GLU A 218 2.65 18.34 17.60
N ASP A 219 1.92 18.01 16.53
CA ASP A 219 2.18 18.50 15.17
C ASP A 219 3.64 18.23 14.73
N THR A 220 4.12 17.02 15.07
CA THR A 220 5.48 16.57 14.76
C THR A 220 5.50 15.14 14.25
N VAL A 221 6.63 14.77 13.66
CA VAL A 221 7.03 13.38 13.49
C VAL A 221 8.28 13.09 14.31
N SER A 222 8.34 11.93 14.96
CA SER A 222 9.56 11.38 15.55
C SER A 222 10.24 10.47 14.54
N ILE A 223 11.51 10.71 14.22
CA ILE A 223 12.30 9.89 13.31
C ILE A 223 13.37 9.19 14.14
N ILE A 224 13.32 7.86 14.17
CA ILE A 224 14.03 7.00 15.10
C ILE A 224 14.98 6.09 14.34
N ASN A 225 16.24 6.04 14.75
CA ASN A 225 17.18 5.02 14.30
C ASN A 225 16.92 3.71 15.06
N THR A 226 16.48 2.68 14.36
CA THR A 226 16.06 1.40 14.97
C THR A 226 17.20 0.62 15.64
N LYS A 227 18.45 0.88 15.26
CA LYS A 227 19.63 0.22 15.85
C LYS A 227 20.07 0.88 17.15
N THR A 228 20.06 2.22 17.19
CA THR A 228 20.60 2.99 18.32
C THR A 228 19.54 3.56 19.25
N ASN A 229 18.27 3.61 18.79
CA ASN A 229 17.13 4.33 19.38
C ASN A 229 17.32 5.87 19.46
N ALA A 230 18.37 6.38 18.85
CA ALA A 230 18.50 7.83 18.70
C ALA A 230 17.34 8.38 17.87
N GLN A 231 16.72 9.46 18.32
CA GLN A 231 15.58 10.06 17.64
C GLN A 231 15.69 11.57 17.57
N TYR A 232 15.02 12.14 16.60
CA TYR A 232 14.82 13.58 16.47
C TYR A 232 13.39 13.85 16.02
N LYS A 233 12.87 15.05 16.34
CA LYS A 233 11.54 15.48 15.93
C LYS A 233 11.62 16.50 14.81
N VAL A 234 10.68 16.43 13.87
CA VAL A 234 10.49 17.46 12.83
C VAL A 234 9.06 17.98 12.95
N LYS A 235 8.91 19.31 12.96
CA LYS A 235 7.60 19.96 12.94
C LYS A 235 6.94 19.78 11.55
N VAL A 236 5.65 19.51 11.54
CA VAL A 236 4.80 19.35 10.34
C VAL A 236 3.56 20.25 10.44
N GLY A 237 2.57 20.06 9.60
CA GLY A 237 1.30 20.78 9.72
C GLY A 237 0.44 20.29 10.88
N TYR A 238 -0.77 20.87 11.03
CA TYR A 238 -1.65 20.56 12.16
C TYR A 238 -2.33 19.20 12.03
N HIS A 239 -2.35 18.49 13.18
CA HIS A 239 -2.99 17.19 13.34
C HIS A 239 -2.51 16.17 12.29
N PRO A 240 -1.20 15.87 12.25
CA PRO A 240 -0.66 14.90 11.30
C PRO A 240 -1.20 13.51 11.59
N TYR A 241 -1.39 12.67 10.53
CA TYR A 241 -2.10 11.41 10.68
C TYR A 241 -1.32 10.19 10.19
N CYS A 242 -0.89 10.20 8.93
CA CYS A 242 -0.09 9.13 8.32
C CYS A 242 1.19 9.67 7.70
N ALA A 243 2.13 8.75 7.46
CA ALA A 243 3.37 9.06 6.78
C ALA A 243 3.77 7.96 5.81
N ALA A 244 4.44 8.32 4.73
CA ALA A 244 5.04 7.39 3.78
C ALA A 244 6.44 7.84 3.39
N LEU A 245 7.41 6.91 3.45
CA LEU A 245 8.81 7.17 3.15
C LEU A 245 9.11 6.72 1.71
N SER A 246 9.78 7.59 0.92
CA SER A 246 10.22 7.24 -0.43
C SER A 246 11.17 6.02 -0.42
N LEU A 247 11.17 5.25 -1.51
CA LEU A 247 11.96 4.02 -1.61
C LEU A 247 13.47 4.27 -1.49
N ASP A 248 13.93 5.44 -1.95
CA ASP A 248 15.32 5.90 -1.81
C ASP A 248 15.63 6.50 -0.43
N GLU A 249 14.66 6.52 0.47
CA GLU A 249 14.73 7.02 1.86
C GLU A 249 15.10 8.51 1.98
N LYS A 250 14.95 9.29 0.90
CA LYS A 250 15.31 10.72 0.92
C LYS A 250 14.18 11.61 1.42
N ASN A 251 12.94 11.28 1.07
CA ASN A 251 11.79 12.12 1.38
C ASN A 251 10.73 11.35 2.18
N LEU A 252 10.18 12.01 3.19
CA LEU A 252 9.05 11.54 3.97
C LEU A 252 7.87 12.47 3.71
N TYR A 253 6.73 11.88 3.36
CA TYR A 253 5.47 12.58 3.13
C TYR A 253 4.55 12.35 4.31
N VAL A 254 3.98 13.42 4.89
CA VAL A 254 3.14 13.38 6.10
C VAL A 254 1.82 14.07 5.81
N SER A 255 0.70 13.39 6.00
CA SER A 255 -0.63 13.99 5.87
C SER A 255 -1.00 14.79 7.13
N ASN A 256 -1.51 16.01 6.93
CA ASN A 256 -1.92 16.94 7.98
C ASN A 256 -3.42 17.18 7.86
N THR A 257 -4.22 16.55 8.71
CA THR A 257 -5.69 16.48 8.53
C THR A 257 -6.40 17.79 8.78
N GLN A 258 -5.84 18.70 9.58
CA GLN A 258 -6.42 20.01 9.87
C GLN A 258 -5.83 21.15 9.02
N ASP A 259 -4.83 20.86 8.20
CA ASP A 259 -4.23 21.83 7.26
C ASP A 259 -4.54 21.50 5.80
N ASP A 260 -5.30 20.43 5.53
CA ASP A 260 -5.61 19.98 4.17
C ASP A 260 -4.35 19.86 3.29
N SER A 261 -3.26 19.38 3.88
CA SER A 261 -1.94 19.42 3.25
C SER A 261 -1.09 18.16 3.50
N ILE A 262 -0.04 18.04 2.71
CA ILE A 262 1.07 17.08 2.91
C ILE A 262 2.33 17.88 3.20
N THR A 263 3.00 17.59 4.32
CA THR A 263 4.37 18.07 4.57
C THR A 263 5.38 17.11 3.96
N VAL A 264 6.32 17.63 3.17
CA VAL A 264 7.46 16.86 2.65
C VAL A 264 8.70 17.17 3.48
N ILE A 265 9.30 16.14 4.07
CA ILE A 265 10.50 16.22 4.89
C ILE A 265 11.68 15.62 4.14
N ASN A 266 12.80 16.35 4.03
CA ASN A 266 14.06 15.77 3.60
C ASN A 266 14.75 15.07 4.78
N MET A 267 14.93 13.77 4.67
CA MET A 267 15.46 12.91 5.74
C MET A 267 16.90 13.26 6.12
N SER A 268 17.75 13.59 5.15
CA SER A 268 19.16 13.96 5.40
C SER A 268 19.27 15.35 6.05
N ALA A 269 18.46 16.32 5.57
CA ALA A 269 18.45 17.67 6.11
C ALA A 269 17.66 17.76 7.43
N ARG A 270 16.88 16.74 7.78
CA ARG A 270 16.04 16.67 9.00
C ARG A 270 15.07 17.84 9.14
N LYS A 271 14.49 18.29 8.03
CA LYS A 271 13.58 19.44 8.00
C LYS A 271 12.51 19.31 6.92
N ALA A 272 11.39 19.97 7.12
CA ALA A 272 10.38 20.18 6.10
C ALA A 272 10.96 21.03 4.95
N ILE A 273 10.70 20.61 3.71
CA ILE A 273 11.17 21.27 2.49
C ILE A 273 10.04 21.75 1.59
N ALA A 274 8.83 21.22 1.76
CA ALA A 274 7.65 21.63 1.01
C ALA A 274 6.37 21.33 1.79
N THR A 275 5.32 22.09 1.45
CA THR A 275 3.93 21.81 1.82
C THR A 275 3.11 21.76 0.55
N ILE A 276 2.30 20.70 0.38
CA ILE A 276 1.48 20.47 -0.81
C ILE A 276 0.01 20.48 -0.36
N ASN A 277 -0.78 21.42 -0.87
CA ASN A 277 -2.22 21.44 -0.59
C ASN A 277 -2.91 20.29 -1.35
N VAL A 278 -3.80 19.57 -0.66
CA VAL A 278 -4.54 18.41 -1.17
C VAL A 278 -6.05 18.61 -0.94
N GLY A 279 -6.84 17.55 -1.00
CA GLY A 279 -8.25 17.63 -0.60
C GLY A 279 -8.42 17.72 0.91
N ASN A 280 -9.67 17.93 1.37
CA ASN A 280 -9.96 18.17 2.79
C ASN A 280 -9.75 16.90 3.63
N THR A 281 -9.19 17.10 4.81
CA THR A 281 -8.93 16.06 5.82
C THR A 281 -8.17 14.87 5.23
N PRO A 282 -6.92 15.07 4.74
CA PRO A 282 -6.11 13.99 4.21
C PRO A 282 -5.69 13.03 5.33
N GLU A 283 -5.97 11.74 5.17
CA GLU A 283 -5.64 10.71 6.16
C GLU A 283 -4.59 9.73 5.63
N GLY A 284 -5.00 8.73 4.84
CA GLY A 284 -4.09 7.72 4.32
C GLY A 284 -3.17 8.25 3.23
N ILE A 285 -1.90 7.83 3.26
CA ILE A 285 -0.93 8.10 2.20
C ILE A 285 -0.14 6.84 1.87
N SER A 286 -0.01 6.51 0.59
CA SER A 286 0.78 5.38 0.10
C SER A 286 1.49 5.73 -1.20
N LEU A 287 2.69 5.16 -1.39
CA LEU A 287 3.54 5.51 -2.53
C LEU A 287 3.51 4.42 -3.61
N ASP A 288 3.39 4.84 -4.86
CA ASP A 288 3.78 4.09 -6.06
C ASP A 288 5.17 4.58 -6.50
N ASN A 289 6.19 4.02 -5.87
CA ASN A 289 7.57 4.43 -6.13
C ASN A 289 8.05 4.12 -7.56
N ALA A 290 7.45 3.13 -8.22
CA ALA A 290 7.81 2.76 -9.59
C ALA A 290 7.41 3.88 -10.59
N ASN A 291 6.34 4.61 -10.27
CA ASN A 291 5.79 5.68 -11.10
C ASN A 291 6.03 7.09 -10.52
N ASN A 292 6.85 7.21 -9.45
CA ASN A 292 7.08 8.47 -8.73
C ASN A 292 5.78 9.16 -8.31
N ARG A 293 4.85 8.41 -7.68
CA ARG A 293 3.56 8.95 -7.27
C ARG A 293 3.25 8.68 -5.81
N ALA A 294 2.59 9.64 -5.17
CA ALA A 294 1.93 9.45 -3.89
C ALA A 294 0.42 9.60 -4.06
N TYR A 295 -0.33 8.69 -3.44
CA TYR A 295 -1.78 8.68 -3.39
C TYR A 295 -2.21 9.06 -1.98
N VAL A 296 -3.06 10.09 -1.87
CA VAL A 296 -3.53 10.63 -0.59
C VAL A 296 -5.04 10.54 -0.54
N ALA A 297 -5.58 9.78 0.39
CA ALA A 297 -7.02 9.68 0.61
C ALA A 297 -7.51 10.87 1.44
N ASN A 298 -8.43 11.65 0.89
CA ASN A 298 -8.98 12.86 1.50
C ASN A 298 -10.40 12.56 2.03
N TRP A 299 -10.49 12.32 3.33
CA TRP A 299 -11.73 11.90 3.99
C TRP A 299 -12.85 12.94 3.85
N GLY A 300 -12.53 14.22 4.00
CA GLY A 300 -13.51 15.32 3.99
C GLY A 300 -13.99 15.73 2.58
N SER A 301 -13.26 15.34 1.52
CA SER A 301 -13.62 15.70 0.13
C SER A 301 -13.92 14.51 -0.76
N ASN A 302 -14.02 13.29 -0.20
CA ASN A 302 -14.41 12.07 -0.94
C ASN A 302 -13.56 11.87 -2.20
N SER A 303 -12.24 11.97 -2.04
CA SER A 303 -11.31 11.99 -3.17
C SER A 303 -9.95 11.44 -2.82
N VAL A 304 -9.14 11.19 -3.85
CA VAL A 304 -7.73 10.86 -3.73
C VAL A 304 -6.92 11.88 -4.53
N SER A 305 -6.00 12.57 -3.85
CA SER A 305 -5.01 13.41 -4.52
C SER A 305 -3.84 12.57 -4.98
N VAL A 306 -3.41 12.75 -6.23
CA VAL A 306 -2.22 12.11 -6.82
C VAL A 306 -1.12 13.14 -6.94
N ILE A 307 -0.01 12.91 -6.27
CA ILE A 307 1.15 13.79 -6.22
C ILE A 307 2.29 13.19 -7.03
N ASP A 308 2.94 13.97 -7.89
CA ASP A 308 4.24 13.65 -8.47
C ASP A 308 5.32 13.85 -7.40
N THR A 309 6.00 12.77 -6.99
CA THR A 309 7.00 12.83 -5.90
C THR A 309 8.36 13.39 -6.35
N ALA A 310 8.59 13.55 -7.66
CA ALA A 310 9.80 14.18 -8.17
C ALA A 310 9.70 15.72 -8.16
N THR A 311 8.48 16.24 -8.42
CA THR A 311 8.22 17.69 -8.50
C THR A 311 7.46 18.25 -7.29
N ASN A 312 6.86 17.38 -6.45
CA ASN A 312 5.94 17.73 -5.36
C ASN A 312 4.70 18.51 -5.83
N GLN A 313 4.21 18.22 -7.04
CA GLN A 313 3.04 18.85 -7.62
C GLN A 313 1.85 17.89 -7.68
N ILE A 314 0.63 18.42 -7.54
CA ILE A 314 -0.60 17.65 -7.79
C ILE A 314 -0.70 17.34 -9.28
N LEU A 315 -0.83 16.07 -9.62
CA LEU A 315 -1.10 15.62 -10.98
C LEU A 315 -2.59 15.63 -11.30
N THR A 316 -3.39 15.11 -10.37
CA THR A 316 -4.84 15.00 -10.53
C THR A 316 -5.51 14.71 -9.18
N THR A 317 -6.82 14.87 -9.14
CA THR A 317 -7.68 14.44 -8.03
C THR A 317 -8.72 13.48 -8.56
N ILE A 318 -8.82 12.30 -7.93
CA ILE A 318 -9.71 11.21 -8.31
C ILE A 318 -10.91 11.22 -7.36
N LYS A 319 -12.13 11.27 -7.90
CA LYS A 319 -13.34 11.15 -7.10
C LYS A 319 -13.54 9.69 -6.66
N THR A 320 -13.85 9.46 -5.39
CA THR A 320 -14.08 8.15 -4.78
C THR A 320 -15.39 8.15 -4.00
N GLY A 321 -15.68 7.11 -3.22
CA GLY A 321 -16.88 7.05 -2.40
C GLY A 321 -16.83 7.94 -1.16
N ASP A 322 -17.88 7.92 -0.35
CA ASP A 322 -18.04 8.79 0.82
C ASP A 322 -17.02 8.43 1.94
N LYS A 323 -16.39 9.47 2.51
CA LYS A 323 -15.40 9.36 3.58
C LYS A 323 -14.20 8.47 3.22
N SER A 324 -13.51 8.82 2.12
CA SER A 324 -12.34 8.10 1.61
C SER A 324 -11.18 8.14 2.60
N ARG A 325 -10.65 6.96 3.00
CA ARG A 325 -9.71 6.86 4.12
C ARG A 325 -8.39 6.15 3.77
N ALA A 326 -8.39 4.82 3.70
CA ALA A 326 -7.23 3.97 3.37
C ALA A 326 -6.04 4.07 4.37
N PHE A 327 -6.23 3.59 5.59
CA PHE A 327 -5.16 3.53 6.59
C PHE A 327 -4.24 2.32 6.37
N GLY A 328 -2.94 2.53 6.15
CA GLY A 328 -1.93 1.50 5.91
C GLY A 328 -1.37 1.49 4.48
N GLN A 329 -0.81 0.35 4.06
CA GLN A 329 -0.27 0.18 2.71
C GLN A 329 -1.41 -0.21 1.76
N PHE A 330 -1.89 0.72 0.97
CA PHE A 330 -3.04 0.51 0.08
C PHE A 330 -2.69 0.52 -1.42
N VAL A 331 -1.48 0.90 -1.80
CA VAL A 331 -1.00 0.76 -3.19
C VAL A 331 -0.35 -0.60 -3.36
N LEU A 332 -0.95 -1.43 -4.22
CA LEU A 332 -0.46 -2.73 -4.65
C LEU A 332 0.46 -2.55 -5.86
N VAL A 333 1.76 -2.74 -5.69
CA VAL A 333 2.75 -2.78 -6.78
C VAL A 333 2.88 -4.23 -7.25
N ARG A 334 2.76 -4.45 -8.59
CA ARG A 334 2.76 -5.79 -9.23
C ARG A 334 4.02 -6.06 -10.01
#